data_dc0616f0b12c7de3509a962952fa29ad
#
_entry.id   dc0616f0b12c7de3509a962952fa29ad
#
_cell.length_a   1.000
_cell.length_b   1.000
_cell.length_c   1.000
_cell.angle_alpha   90.00
_cell.angle_beta   90.00
_cell.angle_gamma   90.00
#
_symmetry.space_group_name_H-M   'P 1'
#
loop_
_entity.id
_entity.type
_entity.pdbx_description
1 polymer ?
#
loop_
_entity_poly.entity_id
_entity_poly.type
_entity_poly.pdbx_seq_one_letter_code
_entity_poly.pdbx_strand_id
1 'polypeptide(L)'
;MRYIDYGDGGPPGVLKLAEGPRPVPKAGEVLIEVAYAGVNRPDVLQRSGSYPPPPGASPVLGLEVAGRIVETAPDVTEWKAGDVVCALTPGGGYAEYCAAPAAHCLPIPRGLSVKEAASLPENWFTVYDNVMTRGRLKAGETILIHGGSGGIGYSAIQLAKVLGGATVYTTAGSAEKAEFCRRMGADVALNYREQDWAAEVAKLTGRRGVDVVLDMVAGDYVMKNVRSLALEGRLVQIAFLKENRIPDFDALPIMIKRLTFTGSTLRRRTVEQKAAIARPLRVHVWPLFESGQLRTFVYRTFPLAEARAAHELMESSQHIGKIVLEVKPG
;
A
#
# COMPACT_ATOMS: atom_id res chain seq x y z
N MET A 1 12.36 -24.26 6.59
CA MET A 1 12.33 -23.20 5.56
C MET A 1 13.23 -22.05 5.95
N ARG A 2 13.79 -21.36 4.99
CA ARG A 2 14.52 -20.10 5.23
C ARG A 2 13.54 -18.95 5.38
N TYR A 3 13.83 -18.02 6.26
CA TYR A 3 13.05 -16.81 6.48
C TYR A 3 13.94 -15.68 7.03
N ILE A 4 13.43 -14.45 7.07
CA ILE A 4 14.12 -13.32 7.69
C ILE A 4 13.68 -13.18 9.15
N ASP A 5 14.65 -13.39 10.04
CA ASP A 5 14.51 -13.09 11.45
C ASP A 5 14.98 -11.65 11.75
N TYR A 6 14.33 -10.98 12.69
CA TYR A 6 14.69 -9.63 13.14
C TYR A 6 14.87 -9.54 14.66
N GLY A 7 14.88 -10.69 15.36
CA GLY A 7 15.09 -10.80 16.81
C GLY A 7 14.12 -9.91 17.58
N ASP A 8 14.67 -9.15 18.53
CA ASP A 8 13.90 -8.20 19.36
C ASP A 8 13.61 -6.86 18.65
N GLY A 9 13.97 -6.74 17.39
CA GLY A 9 13.80 -5.53 16.59
C GLY A 9 15.01 -4.59 16.63
N GLY A 10 14.90 -3.47 15.88
CA GLY A 10 15.99 -2.49 15.82
C GLY A 10 16.27 -1.93 14.43
N PRO A 11 17.50 -1.43 14.17
CA PRO A 11 17.91 -0.91 12.86
C PRO A 11 17.97 -2.02 11.79
N PRO A 12 18.09 -1.70 10.49
CA PRO A 12 18.11 -2.69 9.40
C PRO A 12 19.12 -3.84 9.56
N GLY A 13 20.22 -3.59 10.27
CA GLY A 13 21.26 -4.58 10.53
C GLY A 13 20.85 -5.77 11.39
N VAL A 14 19.68 -5.75 12.04
CA VAL A 14 19.15 -6.90 12.81
C VAL A 14 18.59 -7.99 11.89
N LEU A 15 18.24 -7.65 10.64
CA LEU A 15 17.68 -8.61 9.70
C LEU A 15 18.70 -9.66 9.29
N LYS A 16 18.38 -10.94 9.53
CA LYS A 16 19.24 -12.07 9.26
C LYS A 16 18.44 -13.21 8.61
N LEU A 17 19.06 -13.90 7.69
CA LEU A 17 18.51 -15.17 7.17
C LEU A 17 18.61 -16.22 8.27
N ALA A 18 17.50 -16.87 8.56
CA ALA A 18 17.38 -17.94 9.56
C ALA A 18 16.63 -19.14 8.98
N GLU A 19 16.65 -20.24 9.69
CA GLU A 19 15.89 -21.45 9.36
C GLU A 19 14.88 -21.76 10.45
N GLY A 20 13.70 -22.23 10.03
CA GLY A 20 12.60 -22.57 10.95
C GLY A 20 11.59 -23.52 10.31
N PRO A 21 10.58 -23.93 11.08
CA PRO A 21 9.53 -24.81 10.59
C PRO A 21 8.72 -24.18 9.47
N ARG A 22 8.27 -25.00 8.53
CA ARG A 22 7.30 -24.60 7.51
C ARG A 22 5.94 -24.39 8.20
N PRO A 23 5.20 -23.29 7.92
CA PRO A 23 3.88 -23.09 8.49
C PRO A 23 2.89 -24.13 7.95
N VAL A 24 1.90 -24.45 8.77
CA VAL A 24 0.78 -25.31 8.39
C VAL A 24 -0.44 -24.41 8.22
N PRO A 25 -1.17 -24.47 7.08
CA PRO A 25 -2.34 -23.66 6.86
C PRO A 25 -3.46 -24.08 7.84
N LYS A 26 -4.07 -23.08 8.48
CA LYS A 26 -5.25 -23.25 9.33
C LYS A 26 -6.52 -23.26 8.48
N ALA A 27 -7.68 -23.53 9.10
CA ALA A 27 -8.98 -23.44 8.43
C ALA A 27 -9.10 -22.08 7.69
N GLY A 28 -9.54 -22.12 6.43
CA GLY A 28 -9.65 -20.97 5.55
C GLY A 28 -8.34 -20.45 4.97
N GLU A 29 -7.20 -21.15 5.18
CA GLU A 29 -5.89 -20.70 4.69
C GLU A 29 -5.35 -21.62 3.58
N VAL A 30 -4.48 -21.04 2.79
CA VAL A 30 -3.62 -21.74 1.82
C VAL A 30 -2.16 -21.57 2.22
N LEU A 31 -1.31 -22.50 1.84
CA LEU A 31 0.14 -22.41 1.96
C LEU A 31 0.73 -22.06 0.60
N ILE A 32 1.40 -20.93 0.53
CA ILE A 32 2.06 -20.43 -0.69
C ILE A 32 3.56 -20.68 -0.59
N GLU A 33 4.13 -21.37 -1.58
CA GLU A 33 5.56 -21.33 -1.86
C GLU A 33 5.87 -19.98 -2.50
N VAL A 34 6.58 -19.13 -1.76
CA VAL A 34 6.79 -17.73 -2.12
C VAL A 34 7.88 -17.60 -3.17
N ALA A 35 7.54 -17.04 -4.33
CA ALA A 35 8.52 -16.65 -5.32
C ALA A 35 9.06 -15.23 -5.04
N TYR A 36 8.15 -14.30 -4.75
CA TYR A 36 8.48 -12.90 -4.46
C TYR A 36 7.62 -12.36 -3.31
N ALA A 37 8.20 -11.44 -2.53
CA ALA A 37 7.52 -10.69 -1.46
C ALA A 37 7.71 -9.18 -1.64
N GLY A 38 6.66 -8.40 -1.52
CA GLY A 38 6.75 -6.95 -1.55
C GLY A 38 7.27 -6.39 -0.23
N VAL A 39 8.07 -5.32 -0.31
CA VAL A 39 8.57 -4.57 0.85
C VAL A 39 7.69 -3.35 1.06
N ASN A 40 7.23 -3.16 2.30
CA ASN A 40 6.31 -2.09 2.67
C ASN A 40 6.79 -1.33 3.91
N ARG A 41 6.35 -0.08 4.07
CA ARG A 41 6.70 0.72 5.25
C ARG A 41 6.29 0.05 6.58
N PRO A 42 5.12 -0.63 6.69
CA PRO A 42 4.78 -1.40 7.89
C PRO A 42 5.78 -2.50 8.27
N ASP A 43 6.49 -3.10 7.31
CA ASP A 43 7.55 -4.09 7.60
C ASP A 43 8.72 -3.43 8.35
N VAL A 44 9.09 -2.22 7.91
CA VAL A 44 10.12 -1.41 8.60
C VAL A 44 9.65 -1.03 10.01
N LEU A 45 8.39 -0.62 10.16
CA LEU A 45 7.80 -0.27 11.45
C LEU A 45 7.68 -1.49 12.39
N GLN A 46 7.36 -2.66 11.86
CA GLN A 46 7.37 -3.90 12.64
C GLN A 46 8.77 -4.23 13.12
N ARG A 47 9.76 -4.21 12.23
CA ARG A 47 11.15 -4.45 12.58
C ARG A 47 11.64 -3.47 13.67
N SER A 48 11.25 -2.20 13.60
CA SER A 48 11.64 -1.18 14.60
C SER A 48 10.85 -1.25 15.91
N GLY A 49 9.88 -2.17 16.04
CA GLY A 49 9.03 -2.32 17.23
C GLY A 49 7.82 -1.37 17.29
N SER A 50 7.65 -0.50 16.28
CA SER A 50 6.59 0.52 16.28
C SER A 50 5.23 0.02 15.73
N TYR A 51 5.21 -1.17 15.13
CA TYR A 51 4.00 -1.75 14.51
C TYR A 51 3.94 -3.27 14.70
N PRO A 52 3.64 -3.75 15.93
CA PRO A 52 3.64 -5.18 16.24
C PRO A 52 2.59 -5.94 15.42
N PRO A 53 2.85 -7.23 15.11
CA PRO A 53 1.87 -8.09 14.45
C PRO A 53 0.61 -8.24 15.33
N PRO A 54 -0.59 -8.35 14.70
CA PRO A 54 -1.80 -8.64 15.44
C PRO A 54 -1.74 -10.04 16.10
N PRO A 55 -2.50 -10.29 17.18
CA PRO A 55 -2.54 -11.60 17.81
C PRO A 55 -2.85 -12.72 16.80
N GLY A 56 -2.07 -13.80 16.86
CA GLY A 56 -2.25 -14.97 16.00
C GLY A 56 -1.65 -14.86 14.58
N ALA A 57 -1.17 -13.69 14.18
CA ALA A 57 -0.43 -13.51 12.94
C ALA A 57 1.01 -14.04 13.07
N SER A 58 1.63 -14.40 11.93
CA SER A 58 3.05 -14.74 11.89
C SER A 58 3.90 -13.57 12.41
N PRO A 59 4.89 -13.82 13.29
CA PRO A 59 5.85 -12.80 13.69
C PRO A 59 6.83 -12.43 12.57
N VAL A 60 7.01 -13.29 11.57
CA VAL A 60 7.88 -13.04 10.42
C VAL A 60 7.34 -11.86 9.61
N LEU A 61 8.23 -11.00 9.14
CA LEU A 61 7.91 -9.84 8.29
C LEU A 61 7.23 -10.23 6.97
N GLY A 62 6.67 -9.26 6.29
CA GLY A 62 6.13 -9.38 4.93
C GLY A 62 4.60 -9.48 4.91
N LEU A 63 3.97 -8.47 4.29
CA LEU A 63 2.52 -8.30 4.25
C LEU A 63 1.90 -8.64 2.90
N GLU A 64 2.72 -8.95 1.89
CA GLU A 64 2.26 -9.37 0.57
C GLU A 64 3.27 -10.31 -0.09
N VAL A 65 2.74 -11.27 -0.81
CA VAL A 65 3.54 -12.28 -1.54
C VAL A 65 2.92 -12.60 -2.90
N ALA A 66 3.72 -13.16 -3.80
CA ALA A 66 3.23 -13.92 -4.93
C ALA A 66 4.02 -15.23 -5.08
N GLY A 67 3.33 -16.28 -5.49
CA GLY A 67 3.91 -17.59 -5.59
C GLY A 67 2.88 -18.66 -5.92
N ARG A 68 3.25 -19.92 -5.71
CA ARG A 68 2.43 -21.09 -6.00
C ARG A 68 1.81 -21.67 -4.73
N ILE A 69 0.52 -21.91 -4.75
CA ILE A 69 -0.15 -22.67 -3.69
C ILE A 69 0.36 -24.11 -3.73
N VAL A 70 0.83 -24.60 -2.60
CA VAL A 70 1.35 -25.97 -2.44
C VAL A 70 0.46 -26.84 -1.55
N GLU A 71 -0.38 -26.21 -0.73
CA GLU A 71 -1.30 -26.89 0.17
C GLU A 71 -2.49 -25.98 0.47
N THR A 72 -3.68 -26.54 0.63
CA THR A 72 -4.90 -25.83 1.05
C THR A 72 -5.48 -26.50 2.28
N ALA A 73 -6.06 -25.73 3.19
CA ALA A 73 -6.89 -26.31 4.26
C ALA A 73 -8.09 -27.03 3.64
N PRO A 74 -8.64 -28.09 4.33
CA PRO A 74 -9.72 -28.90 3.77
C PRO A 74 -11.01 -28.17 3.44
N ASP A 75 -11.26 -27.03 4.08
CA ASP A 75 -12.43 -26.17 3.90
C ASP A 75 -12.26 -25.14 2.77
N VAL A 76 -11.08 -25.03 2.16
CA VAL A 76 -10.83 -24.15 1.04
C VAL A 76 -11.20 -24.83 -0.28
N THR A 77 -12.16 -24.28 -1.00
CA THR A 77 -12.67 -24.83 -2.27
C THR A 77 -12.35 -23.97 -3.50
N GLU A 78 -12.01 -22.69 -3.29
CA GLU A 78 -11.77 -21.73 -4.37
C GLU A 78 -10.35 -21.81 -4.97
N TRP A 79 -9.43 -22.45 -4.27
CA TRP A 79 -8.03 -22.62 -4.66
C TRP A 79 -7.59 -24.06 -4.53
N LYS A 80 -6.58 -24.46 -5.31
CA LYS A 80 -5.95 -25.78 -5.25
C LYS A 80 -4.44 -25.69 -5.35
N ALA A 81 -3.76 -26.73 -4.92
CA ALA A 81 -2.32 -26.89 -5.14
C ALA A 81 -1.98 -26.77 -6.63
N GLY A 82 -0.95 -25.99 -6.94
CA GLY A 82 -0.52 -25.66 -8.30
C GLY A 82 -0.99 -24.26 -8.76
N ASP A 83 -2.04 -23.69 -8.20
CA ASP A 83 -2.50 -22.35 -8.57
C ASP A 83 -1.43 -21.30 -8.23
N VAL A 84 -1.26 -20.31 -9.12
CA VAL A 84 -0.31 -19.19 -8.93
C VAL A 84 -1.10 -17.94 -8.57
N VAL A 85 -0.74 -17.35 -7.41
CA VAL A 85 -1.51 -16.26 -6.82
C VAL A 85 -0.61 -15.13 -6.31
N CYS A 86 -1.19 -13.95 -6.11
CA CYS A 86 -0.69 -12.95 -5.19
C CYS A 86 -1.64 -12.84 -3.99
N ALA A 87 -1.12 -12.54 -2.82
CA ALA A 87 -1.91 -12.53 -1.59
C ALA A 87 -1.51 -11.40 -0.64
N LEU A 88 -2.53 -10.80 0.00
CA LEU A 88 -2.33 -10.00 1.18
C LEU A 88 -2.20 -10.92 2.40
N THR A 89 -1.11 -10.77 3.17
CA THR A 89 -0.83 -11.63 4.32
C THR A 89 -0.80 -10.83 5.63
N PRO A 90 -1.12 -11.45 6.76
CA PRO A 90 -1.01 -10.77 8.06
C PRO A 90 0.43 -10.66 8.58
N GLY A 91 1.36 -11.33 7.91
CA GLY A 91 2.79 -11.50 8.17
C GLY A 91 3.27 -12.77 7.49
N GLY A 92 4.57 -13.07 7.56
CA GLY A 92 5.14 -14.32 7.04
C GLY A 92 5.69 -14.24 5.61
N GLY A 93 5.54 -13.11 4.93
CA GLY A 93 5.94 -12.99 3.52
C GLY A 93 7.45 -13.08 3.26
N TYR A 94 8.28 -12.73 4.23
CA TYR A 94 9.75 -12.82 4.08
C TYR A 94 10.27 -14.21 4.41
N ALA A 95 9.67 -15.22 3.81
CA ALA A 95 10.00 -16.63 4.00
C ALA A 95 9.71 -17.45 2.73
N GLU A 96 10.33 -18.63 2.61
CA GLU A 96 10.10 -19.55 1.48
C GLU A 96 8.66 -20.07 1.40
N TYR A 97 7.94 -20.09 2.53
CA TYR A 97 6.54 -20.50 2.60
C TYR A 97 5.75 -19.53 3.51
N CYS A 98 4.58 -19.15 3.05
CA CYS A 98 3.68 -18.24 3.76
C CYS A 98 2.26 -18.81 3.79
N ALA A 99 1.69 -18.94 4.98
CA ALA A 99 0.27 -19.23 5.13
C ALA A 99 -0.53 -17.93 4.98
N ALA A 100 -1.55 -17.95 4.13
CA ALA A 100 -2.39 -16.79 3.83
C ALA A 100 -3.87 -17.17 3.83
N PRO A 101 -4.79 -16.28 4.30
CA PRO A 101 -6.21 -16.51 4.12
C PRO A 101 -6.56 -16.67 2.64
N ALA A 102 -7.25 -17.73 2.28
CA ALA A 102 -7.68 -18.03 0.91
C ALA A 102 -8.47 -16.86 0.30
N ALA A 103 -9.32 -16.21 1.09
CA ALA A 103 -10.12 -15.06 0.70
C ALA A 103 -9.32 -13.76 0.43
N HIS A 104 -8.01 -13.74 0.75
CA HIS A 104 -7.09 -12.63 0.44
C HIS A 104 -6.20 -12.94 -0.77
N CYS A 105 -6.29 -14.14 -1.33
CA CYS A 105 -5.60 -14.51 -2.55
C CYS A 105 -6.33 -13.98 -3.78
N LEU A 106 -5.54 -13.53 -4.75
CA LEU A 106 -6.04 -13.04 -6.03
C LEU A 106 -5.22 -13.71 -7.15
N PRO A 107 -5.81 -14.00 -8.31
CA PRO A 107 -5.05 -14.53 -9.44
C PRO A 107 -4.02 -13.50 -9.88
N ILE A 108 -2.93 -13.95 -10.50
CA ILE A 108 -2.02 -13.03 -11.19
C ILE A 108 -2.76 -12.42 -12.38
N PRO A 109 -2.84 -11.07 -12.52
CA PRO A 109 -3.43 -10.46 -13.71
C PRO A 109 -2.69 -10.91 -14.97
N ARG A 110 -3.41 -11.25 -16.02
CA ARG A 110 -2.79 -11.65 -17.31
C ARG A 110 -1.89 -10.52 -17.82
N GLY A 111 -0.69 -10.87 -18.25
CA GLY A 111 0.31 -9.92 -18.74
C GLY A 111 1.28 -9.42 -17.67
N LEU A 112 1.03 -9.68 -16.38
CA LEU A 112 2.00 -9.40 -15.32
C LEU A 112 2.80 -10.67 -14.96
N SER A 113 4.06 -10.46 -14.64
CA SER A 113 4.92 -11.48 -14.03
C SER A 113 4.56 -11.70 -12.55
N VAL A 114 4.95 -12.85 -12.00
CA VAL A 114 4.81 -13.17 -10.57
C VAL A 114 5.51 -12.11 -9.71
N LYS A 115 6.67 -11.61 -10.15
CA LYS A 115 7.40 -10.51 -9.49
C LYS A 115 6.57 -9.23 -9.39
N GLU A 116 5.96 -8.82 -10.49
CA GLU A 116 5.11 -7.62 -10.51
C GLU A 116 3.88 -7.81 -9.63
N ALA A 117 3.25 -8.97 -9.68
CA ALA A 117 2.07 -9.27 -8.89
C ALA A 117 2.34 -9.30 -7.37
N ALA A 118 3.57 -9.64 -6.93
CA ALA A 118 3.97 -9.57 -5.53
C ALA A 118 3.96 -8.14 -4.96
N SER A 119 3.86 -7.12 -5.80
CA SER A 119 3.84 -5.71 -5.42
C SER A 119 2.43 -5.10 -5.38
N LEU A 120 1.39 -5.90 -5.61
CA LEU A 120 0.02 -5.42 -5.75
C LEU A 120 -0.79 -5.44 -4.44
N PRO A 121 -0.82 -6.53 -3.64
CA PRO A 121 -1.85 -6.71 -2.63
C PRO A 121 -1.89 -5.60 -1.58
N GLU A 122 -0.78 -5.30 -0.91
CA GLU A 122 -0.75 -4.29 0.18
C GLU A 122 -1.17 -2.91 -0.33
N ASN A 123 -0.69 -2.53 -1.51
CA ASN A 123 -1.03 -1.23 -2.09
C ASN A 123 -2.50 -1.16 -2.53
N TRP A 124 -2.97 -2.14 -3.31
CA TRP A 124 -4.28 -2.05 -3.94
C TRP A 124 -5.42 -2.28 -2.95
N PHE A 125 -5.26 -3.16 -1.95
CA PHE A 125 -6.21 -3.25 -0.85
C PHE A 125 -6.31 -1.93 -0.08
N THR A 126 -5.16 -1.34 0.26
CA THR A 126 -5.10 -0.05 0.97
C THR A 126 -5.73 1.07 0.15
N VAL A 127 -5.35 1.19 -1.11
CA VAL A 127 -5.80 2.30 -1.96
C VAL A 127 -7.28 2.19 -2.29
N TYR A 128 -7.76 1.00 -2.65
CA TYR A 128 -9.17 0.80 -2.96
C TYR A 128 -10.07 1.16 -1.77
N ASP A 129 -9.77 0.62 -0.60
CA ASP A 129 -10.54 0.95 0.60
C ASP A 129 -10.54 2.44 0.92
N ASN A 130 -9.37 3.08 0.82
CA ASN A 130 -9.23 4.47 1.29
C ASN A 130 -9.70 5.51 0.25
N VAL A 131 -9.52 5.25 -1.03
CA VAL A 131 -9.97 6.17 -2.09
C VAL A 131 -11.44 5.95 -2.42
N MET A 132 -11.84 4.70 -2.67
CA MET A 132 -13.20 4.41 -3.16
C MET A 132 -14.22 4.25 -2.02
N THR A 133 -13.86 3.52 -0.94
CA THR A 133 -14.82 3.23 0.13
C THR A 133 -14.88 4.36 1.16
N ARG A 134 -13.75 4.80 1.70
CA ARG A 134 -13.72 5.84 2.76
C ARG A 134 -13.74 7.25 2.19
N GLY A 135 -12.89 7.51 1.20
CA GLY A 135 -12.85 8.76 0.46
C GLY A 135 -14.10 8.99 -0.38
N ARG A 136 -14.79 7.92 -0.76
CA ARG A 136 -16.00 7.96 -1.59
C ARG A 136 -15.79 8.85 -2.81
N LEU A 137 -14.61 8.70 -3.45
CA LEU A 137 -14.24 9.48 -4.61
C LEU A 137 -15.25 9.25 -5.74
N LYS A 138 -15.70 10.34 -6.36
CA LYS A 138 -16.67 10.34 -7.46
C LYS A 138 -16.04 10.92 -8.73
N ALA A 139 -16.59 10.54 -9.86
CA ALA A 139 -16.21 11.13 -11.14
C ALA A 139 -16.41 12.65 -11.14
N GLY A 140 -15.44 13.37 -11.69
CA GLY A 140 -15.41 14.83 -11.73
C GLY A 140 -14.90 15.51 -10.46
N GLU A 141 -14.68 14.77 -9.35
CA GLU A 141 -14.05 15.33 -8.14
C GLU A 141 -12.54 15.49 -8.31
N THR A 142 -11.95 16.26 -7.41
CA THR A 142 -10.50 16.46 -7.33
C THR A 142 -9.95 15.78 -6.08
N ILE A 143 -8.90 14.97 -6.26
CA ILE A 143 -8.19 14.34 -5.15
C ILE A 143 -6.76 14.84 -5.04
N LEU A 144 -6.29 15.10 -3.81
CA LEU A 144 -4.89 15.34 -3.47
C LEU A 144 -4.30 14.11 -2.80
N ILE A 145 -3.22 13.58 -3.35
CA ILE A 145 -2.52 12.39 -2.85
C ILE A 145 -1.12 12.79 -2.43
N HIS A 146 -0.77 12.64 -1.15
CA HIS A 146 0.58 12.89 -0.69
C HIS A 146 1.50 11.70 -0.98
N GLY A 147 2.78 11.99 -1.31
CA GLY A 147 3.77 10.94 -1.56
C GLY A 147 3.52 10.13 -2.83
N GLY A 148 3.12 10.78 -3.92
CA GLY A 148 2.67 10.16 -5.18
C GLY A 148 3.64 9.18 -5.83
N SER A 149 4.94 9.28 -5.57
CA SER A 149 5.95 8.40 -6.19
C SER A 149 6.17 7.08 -5.46
N GLY A 150 5.64 6.90 -4.25
CA GLY A 150 5.72 5.64 -3.51
C GLY A 150 4.66 4.63 -3.97
N GLY A 151 4.75 3.39 -3.47
CA GLY A 151 3.83 2.32 -3.84
C GLY A 151 2.35 2.68 -3.69
N ILE A 152 1.96 3.19 -2.54
CA ILE A 152 0.59 3.67 -2.28
C ILE A 152 0.24 4.83 -3.22
N GLY A 153 1.17 5.81 -3.36
CA GLY A 153 0.91 7.03 -4.12
C GLY A 153 0.60 6.77 -5.59
N TYR A 154 1.47 6.04 -6.30
CA TYR A 154 1.23 5.79 -7.72
C TYR A 154 0.03 4.88 -7.98
N SER A 155 -0.27 3.95 -7.07
CA SER A 155 -1.48 3.13 -7.15
C SER A 155 -2.74 3.98 -6.96
N ALA A 156 -2.72 4.92 -6.00
CA ALA A 156 -3.83 5.84 -5.76
C ALA A 156 -4.05 6.81 -6.93
N ILE A 157 -2.97 7.34 -7.53
CA ILE A 157 -3.04 8.20 -8.72
C ILE A 157 -3.76 7.47 -9.87
N GLN A 158 -3.31 6.26 -10.18
CA GLN A 158 -3.91 5.47 -11.27
C GLN A 158 -5.36 5.08 -10.97
N LEU A 159 -5.65 4.62 -9.75
CA LEU A 159 -7.02 4.24 -9.36
C LEU A 159 -7.98 5.43 -9.47
N ALA A 160 -7.57 6.58 -8.89
CA ALA A 160 -8.38 7.79 -8.92
C ALA A 160 -8.62 8.29 -10.36
N LYS A 161 -7.61 8.17 -11.23
CA LYS A 161 -7.70 8.61 -12.62
C LYS A 161 -8.57 7.66 -13.46
N VAL A 162 -8.26 6.37 -13.43
CA VAL A 162 -8.85 5.38 -14.35
C VAL A 162 -10.22 4.92 -13.88
N LEU A 163 -10.34 4.51 -12.61
CA LEU A 163 -11.61 4.02 -12.06
C LEU A 163 -12.46 5.16 -11.46
N GLY A 164 -11.81 6.11 -10.82
CA GLY A 164 -12.49 7.23 -10.15
C GLY A 164 -12.93 8.36 -11.09
N GLY A 165 -12.34 8.49 -12.29
CA GLY A 165 -12.65 9.59 -13.23
C GLY A 165 -12.36 10.98 -12.63
N ALA A 166 -11.37 11.09 -11.75
CA ALA A 166 -11.07 12.29 -10.97
C ALA A 166 -9.96 13.15 -11.59
N THR A 167 -9.90 14.41 -11.19
CA THR A 167 -8.70 15.23 -11.35
C THR A 167 -7.74 14.92 -10.20
N VAL A 168 -6.50 14.55 -10.54
CA VAL A 168 -5.52 14.03 -9.57
C VAL A 168 -4.38 15.01 -9.36
N TYR A 169 -4.29 15.54 -8.15
CA TYR A 169 -3.15 16.31 -7.66
C TYR A 169 -2.31 15.44 -6.73
N THR A 170 -1.01 15.62 -6.77
CA THR A 170 -0.10 14.88 -5.89
C THR A 170 1.10 15.70 -5.46
N THR A 171 1.74 15.27 -4.36
CA THR A 171 3.01 15.83 -3.90
C THR A 171 4.14 14.81 -4.05
N ALA A 172 5.32 15.27 -4.41
CA ALA A 172 6.53 14.47 -4.55
C ALA A 172 7.76 15.24 -4.05
N GLY A 173 8.86 14.55 -3.75
CA GLY A 173 10.03 15.15 -3.12
C GLY A 173 11.17 15.51 -4.08
N SER A 174 10.97 15.40 -5.39
CA SER A 174 11.93 15.84 -6.43
C SER A 174 11.24 16.00 -7.77
N ALA A 175 11.89 16.70 -8.70
CA ALA A 175 11.40 16.87 -10.07
C ALA A 175 11.21 15.51 -10.79
N GLU A 176 12.18 14.59 -10.64
CA GLU A 176 12.10 13.23 -11.20
C GLU A 176 10.86 12.48 -10.69
N LYS A 177 10.62 12.54 -9.36
CA LYS A 177 9.45 11.90 -8.72
C LYS A 177 8.13 12.54 -9.16
N ALA A 178 8.11 13.86 -9.32
CA ALA A 178 6.94 14.57 -9.85
C ALA A 178 6.64 14.16 -11.30
N GLU A 179 7.66 14.01 -12.13
CA GLU A 179 7.51 13.54 -13.50
C GLU A 179 7.01 12.08 -13.57
N PHE A 180 7.53 11.22 -12.71
CA PHE A 180 7.00 9.87 -12.56
C PHE A 180 5.49 9.89 -12.22
N CYS A 181 5.07 10.75 -11.28
CA CYS A 181 3.65 10.87 -10.91
C CYS A 181 2.78 11.31 -12.11
N ARG A 182 3.25 12.24 -12.94
CA ARG A 182 2.53 12.65 -14.16
C ARG A 182 2.38 11.49 -15.14
N ARG A 183 3.46 10.71 -15.35
CA ARG A 183 3.40 9.50 -16.19
C ARG A 183 2.43 8.44 -15.64
N MET A 184 2.19 8.42 -14.33
CA MET A 184 1.20 7.54 -13.68
C MET A 184 -0.23 8.10 -13.74
N GLY A 185 -0.44 9.28 -14.33
CA GLY A 185 -1.76 9.86 -14.56
C GLY A 185 -2.12 11.04 -13.64
N ALA A 186 -1.19 11.56 -12.84
CA ALA A 186 -1.44 12.79 -12.10
C ALA A 186 -1.57 14.00 -13.04
N ASP A 187 -2.64 14.78 -12.91
CA ASP A 187 -2.82 16.02 -13.66
C ASP A 187 -1.86 17.11 -13.16
N VAL A 188 -1.59 17.12 -11.87
CA VAL A 188 -0.63 18.05 -11.24
C VAL A 188 0.24 17.27 -10.24
N ALA A 189 1.55 17.45 -10.34
CA ALA A 189 2.53 16.91 -9.39
C ALA A 189 3.41 18.04 -8.87
N LEU A 190 3.29 18.34 -7.57
CA LEU A 190 3.95 19.45 -6.88
C LEU A 190 5.20 18.94 -6.14
N ASN A 191 6.33 19.61 -6.34
CA ASN A 191 7.53 19.34 -5.56
C ASN A 191 7.46 20.10 -4.24
N TYR A 192 7.11 19.38 -3.15
CA TYR A 192 6.95 19.99 -1.82
C TYR A 192 8.22 20.56 -1.20
N ARG A 193 9.38 20.30 -1.79
CA ARG A 193 10.67 20.89 -1.36
C ARG A 193 10.92 22.27 -1.95
N GLU A 194 10.28 22.57 -3.06
CA GLU A 194 10.47 23.81 -3.83
C GLU A 194 9.25 24.71 -3.80
N GLN A 195 8.07 24.14 -3.49
CA GLN A 195 6.78 24.81 -3.56
C GLN A 195 5.99 24.67 -2.26
N ASP A 196 5.26 25.68 -1.85
CA ASP A 196 4.17 25.51 -0.88
C ASP A 196 2.99 24.86 -1.60
N TRP A 197 2.92 23.56 -1.47
CA TRP A 197 1.89 22.75 -2.13
C TRP A 197 0.46 23.21 -1.77
N ALA A 198 0.22 23.71 -0.53
CA ALA A 198 -1.10 24.13 -0.11
C ALA A 198 -1.52 25.44 -0.81
N ALA A 199 -0.60 26.38 -0.96
CA ALA A 199 -0.80 27.60 -1.72
C ALA A 199 -1.05 27.31 -3.21
N GLU A 200 -0.29 26.38 -3.80
CA GLU A 200 -0.49 25.96 -5.19
C GLU A 200 -1.84 25.26 -5.39
N VAL A 201 -2.26 24.37 -4.48
CA VAL A 201 -3.58 23.73 -4.52
C VAL A 201 -4.69 24.79 -4.45
N ALA A 202 -4.56 25.79 -3.56
CA ALA A 202 -5.54 26.85 -3.46
C ALA A 202 -5.66 27.64 -4.77
N LYS A 203 -4.54 27.96 -5.41
CA LYS A 203 -4.49 28.66 -6.69
C LYS A 203 -5.12 27.82 -7.82
N LEU A 204 -4.72 26.56 -7.96
CA LEU A 204 -5.18 25.65 -9.01
C LEU A 204 -6.68 25.35 -8.92
N THR A 205 -7.24 25.36 -7.71
CA THR A 205 -8.67 25.14 -7.49
C THR A 205 -9.50 26.45 -7.44
N GLY A 206 -8.91 27.61 -7.74
CA GLY A 206 -9.58 28.88 -7.56
C GLY A 206 -10.09 29.09 -6.13
N ARG A 207 -9.37 28.59 -5.14
CA ARG A 207 -9.71 28.59 -3.70
C ARG A 207 -10.95 27.74 -3.32
N ARG A 208 -11.51 26.96 -4.24
CA ARG A 208 -12.57 25.99 -3.92
C ARG A 208 -12.06 24.88 -2.99
N GLY A 209 -10.84 24.46 -3.20
CA GLY A 209 -10.22 23.30 -2.55
C GLY A 209 -10.48 22.00 -3.29
N VAL A 210 -9.89 20.90 -2.77
CA VAL A 210 -10.02 19.53 -3.30
C VAL A 210 -11.11 18.76 -2.56
N ASP A 211 -11.73 17.80 -3.21
CA ASP A 211 -12.83 17.04 -2.63
C ASP A 211 -12.35 15.93 -1.70
N VAL A 212 -11.20 15.31 -2.02
CA VAL A 212 -10.59 14.24 -1.22
C VAL A 212 -9.11 14.52 -1.01
N VAL A 213 -8.62 14.22 0.19
CA VAL A 213 -7.18 14.15 0.48
C VAL A 213 -6.85 12.76 1.00
N LEU A 214 -5.89 12.08 0.37
CA LEU A 214 -5.27 10.86 0.88
C LEU A 214 -3.94 11.23 1.52
N ASP A 215 -3.86 11.10 2.85
CA ASP A 215 -2.68 11.52 3.64
C ASP A 215 -1.99 10.34 4.32
N MET A 216 -0.69 10.25 4.10
CA MET A 216 0.22 9.34 4.78
C MET A 216 1.34 10.08 5.53
N VAL A 217 1.36 11.40 5.46
CA VAL A 217 2.43 12.25 6.02
C VAL A 217 2.12 12.65 7.45
N ALA A 218 0.91 13.18 7.68
CA ALA A 218 0.42 13.66 8.97
C ALA A 218 1.21 14.86 9.56
N GLY A 219 1.20 15.01 10.89
CA GLY A 219 1.85 16.13 11.56
C GLY A 219 1.31 17.49 11.08
N ASP A 220 2.21 18.37 10.69
CA ASP A 220 1.91 19.71 10.17
C ASP A 220 1.11 19.72 8.84
N TYR A 221 1.05 18.60 8.13
CA TYR A 221 0.25 18.47 6.91
C TYR A 221 -1.25 18.44 7.20
N VAL A 222 -1.67 17.92 8.36
CA VAL A 222 -3.11 17.73 8.64
C VAL A 222 -3.89 19.04 8.57
N MET A 223 -3.41 20.09 9.23
CA MET A 223 -4.11 21.40 9.18
C MET A 223 -4.06 22.05 7.80
N LYS A 224 -2.96 21.86 7.07
CA LYS A 224 -2.88 22.32 5.66
C LYS A 224 -3.89 21.55 4.80
N ASN A 225 -4.04 20.23 5.01
CA ASN A 225 -5.02 19.40 4.33
C ASN A 225 -6.46 19.86 4.64
N VAL A 226 -6.79 20.06 5.91
CA VAL A 226 -8.11 20.54 6.34
C VAL A 226 -8.47 21.86 5.66
N ARG A 227 -7.52 22.80 5.59
CA ARG A 227 -7.72 24.10 4.92
C ARG A 227 -7.86 23.96 3.41
N SER A 228 -7.17 22.99 2.79
CA SER A 228 -7.19 22.74 1.34
C SER A 228 -8.43 21.98 0.87
N LEU A 229 -9.23 21.40 1.76
CA LEU A 229 -10.47 20.71 1.40
C LEU A 229 -11.57 21.68 0.96
N ALA A 230 -12.34 21.26 -0.02
CA ALA A 230 -13.59 21.87 -0.44
C ALA A 230 -14.70 21.67 0.60
N LEU A 231 -15.86 22.26 0.37
CA LEU A 231 -17.09 21.98 1.13
C LEU A 231 -17.45 20.49 1.02
N GLU A 232 -17.85 19.87 2.13
CA GLU A 232 -18.11 18.41 2.22
C GLU A 232 -16.88 17.54 1.91
N GLY A 233 -15.68 18.12 1.95
CA GLY A 233 -14.43 17.41 1.65
C GLY A 233 -14.09 16.30 2.65
N ARG A 234 -13.27 15.36 2.20
CA ARG A 234 -12.89 14.18 2.98
C ARG A 234 -11.38 14.08 3.10
N LEU A 235 -10.86 14.04 4.34
CA LEU A 235 -9.47 13.73 4.66
C LEU A 235 -9.39 12.29 5.13
N VAL A 236 -8.64 11.46 4.41
CA VAL A 236 -8.41 10.05 4.73
C VAL A 236 -6.97 9.86 5.16
N GLN A 237 -6.76 9.65 6.46
CA GLN A 237 -5.45 9.42 7.07
C GLN A 237 -5.12 7.93 7.06
N ILE A 238 -3.98 7.53 6.48
CA ILE A 238 -3.59 6.13 6.36
C ILE A 238 -2.24 5.78 6.99
N ALA A 239 -1.43 6.77 7.31
CA ALA A 239 -0.14 6.59 7.99
C ALA A 239 0.33 7.91 8.64
N PHE A 240 1.42 7.84 9.39
CA PHE A 240 2.05 8.96 10.08
C PHE A 240 3.56 8.92 9.79
N LEU A 241 3.97 9.36 8.59
CA LEU A 241 5.38 9.37 8.21
C LEU A 241 6.19 10.43 8.97
N LYS A 242 5.55 11.52 9.40
CA LYS A 242 6.13 12.51 10.32
C LYS A 242 5.80 12.14 11.76
N GLU A 243 4.69 12.62 12.26
CA GLU A 243 4.27 12.42 13.64
C GLU A 243 2.74 12.26 13.72
N ASN A 244 2.27 11.62 14.78
CA ASN A 244 0.85 11.37 15.02
C ASN A 244 0.15 12.47 15.84
N ARG A 245 0.88 13.49 16.24
CA ARG A 245 0.33 14.69 16.88
C ARG A 245 0.09 15.76 15.85
N ILE A 246 -1.01 16.49 15.98
CA ILE A 246 -1.39 17.56 15.08
C ILE A 246 -1.13 18.87 15.84
N PRO A 247 -0.09 19.64 15.45
CA PRO A 247 0.17 20.92 16.07
C PRO A 247 -0.93 21.92 15.69
N ASP A 248 -1.27 22.81 16.62
CA ASP A 248 -2.21 23.93 16.42
C ASP A 248 -3.53 23.50 15.74
N PHE A 249 -4.12 22.41 16.24
CA PHE A 249 -5.34 21.85 15.67
C PHE A 249 -6.53 22.83 15.83
N ASP A 250 -7.04 23.34 14.70
CA ASP A 250 -8.22 24.19 14.61
C ASP A 250 -9.39 23.38 14.00
N ALA A 251 -10.40 23.13 14.81
CA ALA A 251 -11.59 22.37 14.40
C ALA A 251 -12.64 23.21 13.64
N LEU A 252 -12.52 24.54 13.64
CA LEU A 252 -13.52 25.42 13.03
C LEU A 252 -13.75 25.13 11.54
N PRO A 253 -12.72 24.91 10.70
CA PRO A 253 -12.92 24.55 9.31
C PRO A 253 -13.71 23.25 9.11
N ILE A 254 -13.56 22.28 10.03
CA ILE A 254 -14.29 21.00 9.96
C ILE A 254 -15.80 21.25 10.06
N MET A 255 -16.21 22.07 11.00
CA MET A 255 -17.62 22.43 11.19
C MET A 255 -18.16 23.28 10.02
N ILE A 256 -17.48 24.37 9.67
CA ILE A 256 -17.94 25.30 8.64
C ILE A 256 -18.05 24.63 7.26
N LYS A 257 -17.08 23.81 6.91
CA LYS A 257 -17.04 23.10 5.61
C LYS A 257 -17.74 21.74 5.66
N ARG A 258 -18.28 21.32 6.80
CA ARG A 258 -18.89 19.98 7.02
C ARG A 258 -17.98 18.83 6.56
N LEU A 259 -16.70 18.89 6.98
CA LEU A 259 -15.69 17.94 6.54
C LEU A 259 -15.84 16.59 7.21
N THR A 260 -15.42 15.55 6.52
CA THR A 260 -15.17 14.23 7.11
C THR A 260 -13.67 14.07 7.32
N PHE A 261 -13.23 13.87 8.56
CA PHE A 261 -11.88 13.43 8.87
C PHE A 261 -11.94 11.98 9.35
N THR A 262 -11.36 11.07 8.60
CA THR A 262 -11.37 9.63 8.87
C THR A 262 -9.99 9.03 8.68
N GLY A 263 -9.80 7.81 9.17
CA GLY A 263 -8.56 7.07 8.98
C GLY A 263 -8.81 5.57 8.91
N SER A 264 -7.79 4.83 8.50
CA SER A 264 -7.86 3.39 8.49
C SER A 264 -6.51 2.74 8.75
N THR A 265 -6.55 1.50 9.23
CA THR A 265 -5.45 0.55 9.19
C THR A 265 -5.95 -0.74 8.54
N LEU A 266 -5.15 -1.34 7.68
CA LEU A 266 -5.52 -2.55 6.96
C LEU A 266 -5.21 -3.80 7.79
N ARG A 267 -4.04 -3.86 8.41
CA ARG A 267 -3.48 -5.07 9.02
C ARG A 267 -4.38 -5.68 10.12
N ARG A 268 -5.00 -4.84 10.95
CA ARG A 268 -5.85 -5.26 12.09
C ARG A 268 -7.29 -5.65 11.71
N ARG A 269 -7.67 -5.53 10.44
CA ARG A 269 -9.00 -5.93 10.00
C ARG A 269 -9.15 -7.44 9.97
N THR A 270 -10.40 -7.91 10.16
CA THR A 270 -10.71 -9.33 10.07
C THR A 270 -10.52 -9.87 8.66
N VAL A 271 -10.53 -11.20 8.53
CA VAL A 271 -10.43 -11.86 7.21
C VAL A 271 -11.59 -11.42 6.32
N GLU A 272 -12.82 -11.38 6.85
CA GLU A 272 -14.03 -10.99 6.11
C GLU A 272 -13.97 -9.54 5.63
N GLN A 273 -13.47 -8.63 6.48
CA GLN A 273 -13.31 -7.21 6.11
C GLN A 273 -12.32 -7.02 4.98
N LYS A 274 -11.22 -7.78 4.96
CA LYS A 274 -10.25 -7.74 3.86
C LYS A 274 -10.78 -8.46 2.62
N ALA A 275 -11.49 -9.57 2.76
CA ALA A 275 -12.17 -10.25 1.66
C ALA A 275 -13.19 -9.34 0.96
N ALA A 276 -13.88 -8.47 1.72
CA ALA A 276 -14.77 -7.46 1.17
C ALA A 276 -14.05 -6.42 0.29
N ILE A 277 -12.72 -6.23 0.47
CA ILE A 277 -11.88 -5.41 -0.42
C ILE A 277 -11.35 -6.24 -1.59
N ALA A 278 -10.98 -7.51 -1.37
CA ALA A 278 -10.45 -8.39 -2.40
C ALA A 278 -11.44 -8.59 -3.56
N ARG A 279 -12.73 -8.76 -3.25
CA ARG A 279 -13.78 -8.99 -4.26
C ARG A 279 -13.88 -7.87 -5.29
N PRO A 280 -14.09 -6.60 -4.92
CA PRO A 280 -14.13 -5.50 -5.90
C PRO A 280 -12.77 -5.26 -6.59
N LEU A 281 -11.63 -5.55 -5.96
CA LEU A 281 -10.34 -5.52 -6.64
C LEU A 281 -10.32 -6.49 -7.82
N ARG A 282 -10.73 -7.74 -7.57
CA ARG A 282 -10.80 -8.78 -8.61
C ARG A 282 -11.75 -8.40 -9.77
N VAL A 283 -12.87 -7.77 -9.45
CA VAL A 283 -13.91 -7.45 -10.43
C VAL A 283 -13.64 -6.15 -11.19
N HIS A 284 -13.15 -5.12 -10.52
CA HIS A 284 -13.06 -3.76 -11.08
C HIS A 284 -11.64 -3.32 -11.39
N VAL A 285 -10.62 -3.86 -10.69
CA VAL A 285 -9.24 -3.39 -10.81
C VAL A 285 -8.38 -4.36 -11.61
N TRP A 286 -8.49 -5.68 -11.39
CA TRP A 286 -7.70 -6.68 -12.10
C TRP A 286 -7.85 -6.63 -13.62
N PRO A 287 -9.07 -6.47 -14.17
CA PRO A 287 -9.25 -6.30 -15.63
C PRO A 287 -8.55 -5.07 -16.20
N LEU A 288 -8.34 -4.02 -15.40
CA LEU A 288 -7.63 -2.81 -15.83
C LEU A 288 -6.12 -3.05 -15.96
N PHE A 289 -5.54 -3.95 -15.16
CA PHE A 289 -4.17 -4.42 -15.37
C PHE A 289 -4.07 -5.24 -16.67
N GLU A 290 -5.01 -6.16 -16.88
CA GLU A 290 -5.03 -7.03 -18.07
C GLU A 290 -5.20 -6.25 -19.37
N SER A 291 -5.91 -5.12 -19.33
CA SER A 291 -6.06 -4.20 -20.48
C SER A 291 -4.91 -3.19 -20.62
N GLY A 292 -3.95 -3.17 -19.68
CA GLY A 292 -2.83 -2.24 -19.68
C GLY A 292 -3.17 -0.80 -19.27
N GLN A 293 -4.40 -0.56 -18.77
CA GLN A 293 -4.80 0.75 -18.26
C GLN A 293 -4.16 1.07 -16.89
N LEU A 294 -3.89 0.03 -16.09
CA LEU A 294 -3.11 0.13 -14.87
C LEU A 294 -1.77 -0.56 -15.04
N ARG A 295 -0.76 -0.05 -14.35
CA ARG A 295 0.61 -0.58 -14.39
C ARG A 295 1.17 -0.66 -12.98
N THR A 296 2.07 -1.61 -12.77
CA THR A 296 2.91 -1.67 -11.58
C THR A 296 4.34 -1.27 -11.92
N PHE A 297 5.06 -0.79 -10.92
CA PHE A 297 6.45 -0.35 -11.09
C PHE A 297 7.31 -0.90 -9.96
N VAL A 298 8.11 -1.91 -10.28
CA VAL A 298 9.12 -2.46 -9.37
C VAL A 298 10.43 -1.72 -9.61
N TYR A 299 10.84 -0.92 -8.63
CA TYR A 299 12.05 -0.11 -8.70
C TYR A 299 13.31 -0.97 -8.59
N ARG A 300 13.31 -1.90 -7.62
CA ARG A 300 14.45 -2.80 -7.39
C ARG A 300 14.00 -4.11 -6.76
N THR A 301 14.66 -5.18 -7.18
CA THR A 301 14.52 -6.52 -6.59
C THR A 301 15.81 -6.83 -5.83
N PHE A 302 15.67 -7.41 -4.63
CA PHE A 302 16.79 -7.91 -3.82
C PHE A 302 16.57 -9.40 -3.53
N PRO A 303 17.62 -10.23 -3.48
CA PRO A 303 17.52 -11.57 -2.89
C PRO A 303 16.97 -11.50 -1.46
N LEU A 304 16.24 -12.52 -1.01
CA LEU A 304 15.70 -12.58 0.36
C LEU A 304 16.79 -12.31 1.41
N ALA A 305 17.98 -12.89 1.23
CA ALA A 305 19.12 -12.69 2.15
C ALA A 305 19.59 -11.21 2.25
N GLU A 306 19.22 -10.38 1.29
CA GLU A 306 19.54 -8.94 1.25
C GLU A 306 18.38 -8.07 1.76
N ALA A 307 17.44 -8.60 2.53
CA ALA A 307 16.31 -7.86 3.11
C ALA A 307 16.77 -6.61 3.89
N ARG A 308 17.97 -6.64 4.49
CA ARG A 308 18.60 -5.46 5.10
C ARG A 308 18.74 -4.32 4.12
N ALA A 309 19.35 -4.54 2.96
CA ALA A 309 19.55 -3.50 1.93
C ALA A 309 18.21 -2.99 1.37
N ALA A 310 17.22 -3.86 1.25
CA ALA A 310 15.87 -3.48 0.84
C ALA A 310 15.20 -2.54 1.85
N HIS A 311 15.36 -2.80 3.17
CA HIS A 311 14.87 -1.93 4.23
C HIS A 311 15.62 -0.60 4.29
N GLU A 312 16.95 -0.60 4.14
CA GLU A 312 17.76 0.62 4.06
C GLU A 312 17.29 1.52 2.90
N LEU A 313 17.02 0.93 1.72
CA LEU A 313 16.47 1.66 0.58
C LEU A 313 15.05 2.20 0.86
N MET A 314 14.18 1.42 1.52
CA MET A 314 12.84 1.87 1.91
C MET A 314 12.92 3.06 2.88
N GLU A 315 13.82 3.03 3.86
CA GLU A 315 14.00 4.10 4.85
C GLU A 315 14.57 5.37 4.24
N SER A 316 15.49 5.26 3.29
CA SER A 316 16.06 6.41 2.58
C SER A 316 15.03 7.21 1.79
N SER A 317 13.88 6.62 1.49
CA SER A 317 12.84 7.20 0.63
C SER A 317 13.36 7.66 -0.76
N GLN A 318 14.47 7.10 -1.24
CA GLN A 318 15.03 7.43 -2.57
C GLN A 318 14.33 6.69 -3.71
N HIS A 319 13.77 5.52 -3.44
CA HIS A 319 13.08 4.69 -4.43
C HIS A 319 11.84 5.37 -5.01
N ILE A 320 11.44 4.88 -6.18
CA ILE A 320 10.20 5.21 -6.89
C ILE A 320 9.42 3.89 -7.06
N GLY A 321 8.14 3.85 -6.72
CA GLY A 321 7.34 2.62 -6.83
C GLY A 321 7.64 1.60 -5.73
N LYS A 322 7.82 0.32 -6.11
CA LYS A 322 7.93 -0.82 -5.19
C LYS A 322 9.32 -1.41 -5.11
N ILE A 323 9.64 -1.93 -3.94
CA ILE A 323 10.81 -2.77 -3.69
C ILE A 323 10.28 -4.19 -3.48
N VAL A 324 10.94 -5.18 -4.02
CA VAL A 324 10.53 -6.59 -3.97
C VAL A 324 11.71 -7.46 -3.53
N LEU A 325 11.45 -8.47 -2.70
CA LEU A 325 12.38 -9.54 -2.38
C LEU A 325 12.13 -10.75 -3.29
N GLU A 326 13.18 -11.27 -3.89
CA GLU A 326 13.19 -12.55 -4.57
C GLU A 326 13.49 -13.65 -3.55
N VAL A 327 12.52 -14.53 -3.32
CA VAL A 327 12.62 -15.59 -2.32
C VAL A 327 13.10 -16.87 -2.97
N LYS A 328 12.44 -17.28 -4.05
CA LYS A 328 12.89 -18.36 -4.94
C LYS A 328 12.78 -17.86 -6.37
N PRO A 329 13.82 -18.00 -7.21
CA PRO A 329 13.67 -17.73 -8.63
C PRO A 329 12.56 -18.63 -9.19
N GLY A 330 11.59 -18.02 -9.85
CA GLY A 330 10.45 -18.70 -10.47
C GLY A 330 10.84 -19.44 -11.75
#